data_95bddb92e35b1b9ca66ba5a01941b723
#
_entry.id   95bddb92e35b1b9ca66ba5a01941b723
#
_cell.length_a   1.000
_cell.length_b   1.000
_cell.length_c   1.000
_cell.angle_alpha   90.00
_cell.angle_beta   90.00
_cell.angle_gamma   90.00
#
_symmetry.space_group_name_H-M   'P 1'
#
loop_
_entity.id
_entity.type
_entity.pdbx_description
1 polymer ?
#
loop_
_entity_poly.entity_id
_entity_poly.type
_entity_poly.pdbx_seq_one_letter_code
_entity_poly.pdbx_strand_id
1 'polypeptide(L)'
;MQSKTLSQWLAHLETAHPTTIDMGLTRVTQVKNAMDLAPSCPVITVGGTNGKGSTCAFLSHIYAAAGYKVGTLTSPHLLRFNERIAINSQPVSDEDIVAAFERIEAARGDVSLTYFEFNTLAAVDIFRLHQVDVMILEVGLGGRLDAVNAFDADCAIVTSVDLEHQAYLGDTVEQIAKEKAGIFRAGKPAIFGQDPAPHSLGQHAKNIGAKLLQLNHQFSYLARIDSWQWQANNGSLKIDLPLPALQGAFQLNNAACAVAAVQIMRQQLPVSCLLYTSDAADERS
;
A
#
# COMPACT_ATOMS: atom_id res chain seq x y z
N MET A 1 -32.20 -15.49 -7.49
CA MET A 1 -31.78 -14.29 -8.26
C MET A 1 -30.53 -14.66 -9.05
N GLN A 2 -30.43 -14.30 -10.32
CA GLN A 2 -29.16 -14.48 -11.04
C GLN A 2 -28.10 -13.57 -10.40
N SER A 3 -26.92 -14.10 -10.11
CA SER A 3 -25.76 -13.32 -9.65
C SER A 3 -25.41 -12.25 -10.68
N LYS A 4 -25.11 -11.02 -10.23
CA LYS A 4 -24.65 -9.94 -11.11
C LYS A 4 -23.28 -10.31 -11.68
N THR A 5 -23.02 -9.99 -12.94
CA THR A 5 -21.67 -10.03 -13.50
C THR A 5 -20.78 -8.92 -12.89
N LEU A 6 -19.46 -9.03 -13.03
CA LEU A 6 -18.54 -7.98 -12.56
C LEU A 6 -18.90 -6.61 -13.17
N SER A 7 -19.16 -6.54 -14.47
CA SER A 7 -19.57 -5.27 -15.12
C SER A 7 -20.84 -4.68 -14.54
N GLN A 8 -21.84 -5.52 -14.20
CA GLN A 8 -23.07 -5.06 -13.56
C GLN A 8 -22.83 -4.58 -12.13
N TRP A 9 -21.92 -5.24 -11.39
CA TRP A 9 -21.50 -4.78 -10.07
C TRP A 9 -20.80 -3.43 -10.14
N LEU A 10 -19.85 -3.24 -11.05
CA LEU A 10 -19.11 -1.98 -11.19
C LEU A 10 -20.05 -0.82 -11.53
N ALA A 11 -20.97 -1.01 -12.48
CA ALA A 11 -22.00 -0.01 -12.81
C ALA A 11 -22.93 0.31 -11.61
N HIS A 12 -23.26 -0.69 -10.79
CA HIS A 12 -24.01 -0.48 -9.56
C HIS A 12 -23.24 0.34 -8.54
N LEU A 13 -21.96 0.03 -8.32
CA LEU A 13 -21.09 0.71 -7.34
C LEU A 13 -20.82 2.18 -7.70
N GLU A 14 -20.81 2.54 -8.97
CA GLU A 14 -20.68 3.94 -9.43
C GLU A 14 -21.83 4.84 -8.94
N THR A 15 -22.98 4.27 -8.64
CA THR A 15 -24.19 4.99 -8.22
C THR A 15 -24.65 4.65 -6.80
N ALA A 16 -23.99 3.69 -6.14
CA ALA A 16 -24.41 3.17 -4.83
C ALA A 16 -24.20 4.18 -3.67
N HIS A 17 -23.32 5.17 -3.85
CA HIS A 17 -23.08 6.22 -2.88
C HIS A 17 -23.31 7.60 -3.51
N PRO A 18 -23.86 8.60 -2.75
CA PRO A 18 -24.20 9.91 -3.30
C PRO A 18 -23.00 10.71 -3.85
N THR A 19 -21.81 10.47 -3.31
CA THR A 19 -20.59 11.16 -3.71
C THR A 19 -19.48 10.18 -4.07
N THR A 20 -18.69 10.49 -5.08
CA THR A 20 -17.57 9.64 -5.50
C THR A 20 -16.48 9.55 -4.43
N ILE A 21 -16.26 10.65 -3.70
CA ILE A 21 -15.29 10.76 -2.60
C ILE A 21 -16.04 11.22 -1.36
N ASP A 22 -16.02 10.38 -0.34
CA ASP A 22 -16.53 10.69 1.00
C ASP A 22 -15.55 10.14 2.04
N MET A 23 -14.67 11.03 2.51
CA MET A 23 -13.57 10.67 3.40
C MET A 23 -14.07 10.39 4.81
N GLY A 24 -13.77 9.20 5.31
CA GLY A 24 -14.14 8.78 6.66
C GLY A 24 -13.98 7.29 6.86
N LEU A 25 -13.79 6.87 8.11
CA LEU A 25 -13.58 5.46 8.45
C LEU A 25 -14.81 4.78 9.05
N THR A 26 -15.86 5.53 9.39
CA THR A 26 -17.03 5.00 10.12
C THR A 26 -17.73 3.91 9.31
N ARG A 27 -18.09 4.18 8.06
CA ARG A 27 -18.82 3.25 7.18
C ARG A 27 -18.04 1.98 6.92
N VAL A 28 -16.81 2.12 6.41
CA VAL A 28 -15.93 0.98 6.09
C VAL A 28 -15.63 0.14 7.33
N THR A 29 -15.42 0.78 8.50
CA THR A 29 -15.18 0.08 9.77
C THR A 29 -16.42 -0.67 10.24
N GLN A 30 -17.61 -0.10 10.08
CA GLN A 30 -18.86 -0.77 10.45
C GLN A 30 -19.05 -2.06 9.62
N VAL A 31 -18.83 -2.00 8.31
CA VAL A 31 -19.00 -3.17 7.43
C VAL A 31 -17.86 -4.16 7.64
N LYS A 32 -16.61 -3.70 7.79
CA LYS A 32 -15.46 -4.54 8.20
C LYS A 32 -15.79 -5.38 9.44
N ASN A 33 -16.36 -4.74 10.47
CA ASN A 33 -16.72 -5.42 11.71
C ASN A 33 -17.90 -6.40 11.52
N ALA A 34 -18.90 -6.05 10.72
CA ALA A 34 -20.01 -6.94 10.38
C ALA A 34 -19.55 -8.20 9.61
N MET A 35 -18.47 -8.09 8.83
CA MET A 35 -17.86 -9.21 8.12
C MET A 35 -16.84 -9.99 8.97
N ASP A 36 -16.55 -9.57 10.19
CA ASP A 36 -15.41 -10.07 11.00
C ASP A 36 -14.11 -10.09 10.18
N LEU A 37 -13.87 -9.00 9.46
CA LEU A 37 -12.79 -8.91 8.48
C LEU A 37 -11.53 -8.32 9.13
N ALA A 38 -10.74 -9.18 9.77
CA ALA A 38 -9.43 -8.84 10.32
C ALA A 38 -8.32 -9.46 9.45
N PRO A 39 -7.22 -8.71 9.17
CA PRO A 39 -6.03 -9.30 8.55
C PRO A 39 -5.45 -10.43 9.41
N SER A 40 -5.11 -11.55 8.77
CA SER A 40 -4.48 -12.72 9.41
C SER A 40 -2.96 -12.75 9.22
N CYS A 41 -2.40 -11.79 8.52
CA CYS A 41 -0.99 -11.67 8.19
C CYS A 41 -0.53 -10.21 8.28
N PRO A 42 0.79 -9.93 8.24
CA PRO A 42 1.32 -8.57 8.26
C PRO A 42 0.75 -7.70 7.13
N VAL A 43 0.47 -6.43 7.46
CA VAL A 43 -0.05 -5.42 6.55
C VAL A 43 1.00 -4.33 6.35
N ILE A 44 1.35 -4.07 5.08
CA ILE A 44 2.19 -2.94 4.68
C ILE A 44 1.31 -1.93 3.94
N THR A 45 1.15 -0.75 4.51
CA THR A 45 0.35 0.32 3.91
C THR A 45 1.25 1.33 3.20
N VAL A 46 0.95 1.63 1.94
CA VAL A 46 1.74 2.54 1.11
C VAL A 46 0.91 3.76 0.70
N GLY A 47 1.26 4.92 1.26
CA GLY A 47 0.72 6.22 0.90
C GLY A 47 1.79 7.10 0.23
N GLY A 48 1.39 8.30 -0.19
CA GLY A 48 2.28 9.28 -0.81
C GLY A 48 1.61 10.02 -1.95
N THR A 49 2.22 11.09 -2.44
CA THR A 49 1.75 11.78 -3.65
C THR A 49 2.13 10.97 -4.89
N ASN A 50 3.40 10.69 -5.08
CA ASN A 50 3.92 9.94 -6.22
C ASN A 50 4.64 8.67 -5.76
N GLY A 51 4.70 7.64 -6.62
CA GLY A 51 5.51 6.43 -6.38
C GLY A 51 4.84 5.33 -5.55
N LYS A 52 3.59 5.49 -5.11
CA LYS A 52 2.84 4.47 -4.35
C LYS A 52 2.81 3.12 -5.06
N GLY A 53 2.23 3.08 -6.28
CA GLY A 53 2.12 1.85 -7.07
C GLY A 53 3.48 1.20 -7.37
N SER A 54 4.52 2.01 -7.71
CA SER A 54 5.89 1.48 -7.90
C SER A 54 6.44 0.83 -6.64
N THR A 55 6.24 1.46 -5.47
CA THR A 55 6.67 0.89 -4.19
C THR A 55 5.90 -0.40 -3.86
N CYS A 56 4.59 -0.44 -4.14
CA CYS A 56 3.79 -1.67 -4.01
C CYS A 56 4.32 -2.78 -4.92
N ALA A 57 4.66 -2.46 -6.18
CA ALA A 57 5.23 -3.41 -7.12
C ALA A 57 6.58 -3.96 -6.63
N PHE A 58 7.52 -3.11 -6.18
CA PHE A 58 8.78 -3.57 -5.61
C PHE A 58 8.58 -4.51 -4.42
N LEU A 59 7.72 -4.15 -3.47
CA LEU A 59 7.42 -4.99 -2.32
C LEU A 59 6.81 -6.33 -2.74
N SER A 60 5.84 -6.31 -3.65
CA SER A 60 5.17 -7.51 -4.15
C SER A 60 6.17 -8.48 -4.80
N HIS A 61 7.04 -7.98 -5.67
CA HIS A 61 8.04 -8.81 -6.34
C HIS A 61 9.08 -9.35 -5.36
N ILE A 62 9.58 -8.54 -4.42
CA ILE A 62 10.57 -9.00 -3.43
C ILE A 62 9.98 -10.12 -2.56
N TYR A 63 8.78 -9.95 -2.02
CA TYR A 63 8.16 -10.98 -1.17
C TYR A 63 7.74 -12.22 -1.97
N ALA A 64 7.21 -12.06 -3.19
CA ALA A 64 6.89 -13.18 -4.06
C ALA A 64 8.15 -14.00 -4.44
N ALA A 65 9.26 -13.34 -4.77
CA ALA A 65 10.55 -13.98 -5.01
C ALA A 65 11.09 -14.70 -3.76
N ALA A 66 10.75 -14.21 -2.56
CA ALA A 66 11.07 -14.87 -1.31
C ALA A 66 10.16 -16.06 -0.96
N GLY A 67 9.19 -16.38 -1.83
CA GLY A 67 8.28 -17.52 -1.68
C GLY A 67 7.01 -17.21 -0.88
N TYR A 68 6.75 -15.94 -0.54
CA TYR A 68 5.50 -15.55 0.11
C TYR A 68 4.36 -15.43 -0.90
N LYS A 69 3.16 -15.75 -0.45
CA LYS A 69 1.92 -15.44 -1.17
C LYS A 69 1.49 -14.02 -0.85
N VAL A 70 1.62 -13.12 -1.81
CA VAL A 70 1.46 -11.68 -1.62
C VAL A 70 0.12 -11.22 -2.15
N GLY A 71 -0.70 -10.59 -1.30
CA GLY A 71 -1.89 -9.85 -1.72
C GLY A 71 -1.57 -8.38 -1.91
N THR A 72 -1.91 -7.81 -3.07
CA THR A 72 -1.63 -6.40 -3.38
C THR A 72 -2.90 -5.69 -3.84
N LEU A 73 -3.26 -4.60 -3.14
CA LEU A 73 -4.30 -3.66 -3.55
C LEU A 73 -3.65 -2.40 -4.10
N THR A 74 -3.97 -2.04 -5.35
CA THR A 74 -3.45 -0.83 -6.01
C THR A 74 -4.57 -0.02 -6.68
N SER A 75 -4.34 1.27 -6.94
CA SER A 75 -5.28 2.14 -7.63
C SER A 75 -4.60 3.34 -8.30
N PRO A 76 -5.16 3.83 -9.44
CA PRO A 76 -6.25 3.25 -10.22
C PRO A 76 -5.79 2.06 -11.08
N HIS A 77 -6.72 1.36 -11.74
CA HIS A 77 -6.41 0.42 -12.80
C HIS A 77 -6.19 1.15 -14.14
N LEU A 78 -5.51 0.49 -15.07
CA LEU A 78 -5.25 1.04 -16.42
C LEU A 78 -6.28 0.55 -17.44
N LEU A 79 -6.56 -0.74 -17.48
CA LEU A 79 -7.44 -1.38 -18.46
C LEU A 79 -8.62 -2.10 -17.81
N ARG A 80 -8.37 -2.90 -16.78
CA ARG A 80 -9.37 -3.76 -16.14
C ARG A 80 -9.39 -3.58 -14.64
N PHE A 81 -10.60 -3.60 -14.06
CA PHE A 81 -10.80 -3.48 -12.61
C PHE A 81 -9.96 -4.47 -11.79
N ASN A 82 -9.83 -5.70 -12.29
CA ASN A 82 -9.09 -6.79 -11.64
C ASN A 82 -7.64 -6.42 -11.30
N GLU A 83 -7.01 -5.52 -12.07
CA GLU A 83 -5.65 -5.02 -11.80
C GLU A 83 -5.49 -4.44 -10.39
N ARG A 84 -6.61 -3.97 -9.79
CA ARG A 84 -6.60 -3.38 -8.46
C ARG A 84 -6.34 -4.39 -7.35
N ILE A 85 -6.69 -5.67 -7.58
CA ILE A 85 -6.57 -6.74 -6.58
C ILE A 85 -5.76 -7.87 -7.21
N ALA A 86 -4.56 -8.07 -6.74
CA ALA A 86 -3.66 -9.08 -7.29
C ALA A 86 -3.12 -10.02 -6.19
N ILE A 87 -2.85 -11.26 -6.56
CA ILE A 87 -2.12 -12.24 -5.74
C ILE A 87 -0.88 -12.66 -6.52
N ASN A 88 0.31 -12.49 -5.93
CA ASN A 88 1.60 -12.71 -6.60
C ASN A 88 1.67 -12.01 -7.97
N SER A 89 1.30 -10.74 -8.00
CA SER A 89 1.24 -9.88 -9.20
C SER A 89 0.28 -10.35 -10.30
N GLN A 90 -0.54 -11.37 -10.05
CA GLN A 90 -1.58 -11.82 -10.98
C GLN A 90 -2.94 -11.25 -10.55
N PRO A 91 -3.65 -10.51 -11.41
CA PRO A 91 -5.01 -10.04 -11.11
C PRO A 91 -5.94 -11.20 -10.75
N VAL A 92 -6.76 -11.02 -9.73
CA VAL A 92 -7.75 -12.02 -9.33
C VAL A 92 -8.87 -12.16 -10.37
N SER A 93 -9.62 -13.26 -10.32
CA SER A 93 -10.70 -13.55 -11.26
C SER A 93 -11.91 -12.64 -11.06
N ASP A 94 -12.77 -12.54 -12.08
CA ASP A 94 -14.06 -11.85 -11.98
C ASP A 94 -14.93 -12.52 -10.91
N GLU A 95 -14.87 -13.84 -10.81
CA GLU A 95 -15.63 -14.66 -9.86
C GLU A 95 -15.24 -14.36 -8.41
N ASP A 96 -13.95 -14.23 -8.12
CA ASP A 96 -13.46 -13.85 -6.78
C ASP A 96 -13.98 -12.47 -6.36
N ILE A 97 -13.94 -11.50 -7.28
CA ILE A 97 -14.40 -10.12 -7.02
C ILE A 97 -15.90 -10.11 -6.81
N VAL A 98 -16.66 -10.77 -7.69
CA VAL A 98 -18.13 -10.84 -7.57
C VAL A 98 -18.53 -11.49 -6.26
N ALA A 99 -17.93 -12.61 -5.90
CA ALA A 99 -18.20 -13.29 -4.64
C ALA A 99 -17.88 -12.43 -3.41
N ALA A 100 -16.78 -11.65 -3.46
CA ALA A 100 -16.46 -10.68 -2.40
C ALA A 100 -17.51 -9.56 -2.33
N PHE A 101 -17.92 -9.00 -3.46
CA PHE A 101 -18.96 -7.97 -3.50
C PHE A 101 -20.31 -8.48 -2.95
N GLU A 102 -20.69 -9.73 -3.23
CA GLU A 102 -21.90 -10.34 -2.68
C GLU A 102 -21.82 -10.49 -1.15
N ARG A 103 -20.67 -10.86 -0.60
CA ARG A 103 -20.45 -10.93 0.85
C ARG A 103 -20.53 -9.57 1.52
N ILE A 104 -19.93 -8.54 0.91
CA ILE A 104 -19.98 -7.16 1.40
C ILE A 104 -21.44 -6.66 1.37
N GLU A 105 -22.15 -6.87 0.26
CA GLU A 105 -23.56 -6.46 0.10
C GLU A 105 -24.45 -7.11 1.17
N ALA A 106 -24.24 -8.37 1.46
CA ALA A 106 -24.97 -9.09 2.51
C ALA A 106 -24.65 -8.56 3.92
N ALA A 107 -23.42 -8.09 4.16
CA ALA A 107 -22.97 -7.65 5.48
C ALA A 107 -23.24 -6.16 5.76
N ARG A 108 -23.28 -5.30 4.71
CA ARG A 108 -23.38 -3.85 4.90
C ARG A 108 -24.73 -3.37 5.42
N GLY A 109 -25.81 -4.14 5.23
CA GLY A 109 -27.16 -3.70 5.56
C GLY A 109 -27.51 -2.38 4.85
N ASP A 110 -27.93 -1.37 5.63
CA ASP A 110 -28.28 -0.04 5.10
C ASP A 110 -27.08 0.92 4.97
N VAL A 111 -25.86 0.47 5.29
CA VAL A 111 -24.65 1.30 5.16
C VAL A 111 -24.33 1.48 3.69
N SER A 112 -24.35 2.74 3.21
CA SER A 112 -23.84 3.04 1.87
C SER A 112 -22.31 3.10 1.90
N LEU A 113 -21.66 2.50 0.91
CA LEU A 113 -20.20 2.49 0.76
C LEU A 113 -19.84 3.15 -0.57
N THR A 114 -18.75 3.93 -0.56
CA THR A 114 -18.15 4.43 -1.80
C THR A 114 -17.54 3.28 -2.60
N TYR A 115 -17.32 3.50 -3.89
CA TYR A 115 -16.64 2.57 -4.77
C TYR A 115 -15.28 2.08 -4.20
N PHE A 116 -14.50 2.99 -3.59
CA PHE A 116 -13.20 2.65 -3.04
C PHE A 116 -13.29 1.88 -1.72
N GLU A 117 -14.27 2.19 -0.86
CA GLU A 117 -14.54 1.41 0.36
C GLU A 117 -14.94 -0.03 0.01
N PHE A 118 -15.80 -0.24 -1.00
CA PHE A 118 -16.15 -1.56 -1.52
C PHE A 118 -14.93 -2.33 -2.02
N ASN A 119 -14.10 -1.67 -2.84
CA ASN A 119 -12.88 -2.26 -3.38
C ASN A 119 -11.90 -2.67 -2.27
N THR A 120 -11.73 -1.83 -1.26
CA THR A 120 -10.82 -2.09 -0.13
C THR A 120 -11.27 -3.30 0.69
N LEU A 121 -12.56 -3.37 1.02
CA LEU A 121 -13.13 -4.52 1.74
C LEU A 121 -13.01 -5.80 0.92
N ALA A 122 -13.31 -5.74 -0.39
CA ALA A 122 -13.20 -6.89 -1.29
C ALA A 122 -11.76 -7.41 -1.37
N ALA A 123 -10.78 -6.51 -1.47
CA ALA A 123 -9.37 -6.90 -1.51
C ALA A 123 -8.96 -7.68 -0.25
N VAL A 124 -9.26 -7.14 0.93
CA VAL A 124 -8.89 -7.81 2.19
C VAL A 124 -9.64 -9.12 2.39
N ASP A 125 -10.92 -9.20 2.00
CA ASP A 125 -11.70 -10.44 2.06
C ASP A 125 -11.13 -11.53 1.12
N ILE A 126 -10.80 -11.17 -0.12
CA ILE A 126 -10.15 -12.08 -1.07
C ILE A 126 -8.78 -12.54 -0.52
N PHE A 127 -7.95 -11.63 -0.02
CA PHE A 127 -6.64 -11.98 0.52
C PHE A 127 -6.73 -12.93 1.71
N ARG A 128 -7.72 -12.73 2.60
CA ARG A 128 -7.99 -13.64 3.71
C ARG A 128 -8.40 -15.03 3.22
N LEU A 129 -9.31 -15.12 2.26
CA LEU A 129 -9.78 -16.39 1.71
C LEU A 129 -8.67 -17.15 0.96
N HIS A 130 -7.82 -16.43 0.27
CA HIS A 130 -6.65 -17.00 -0.40
C HIS A 130 -5.47 -17.27 0.54
N GLN A 131 -5.58 -16.93 1.84
CA GLN A 131 -4.55 -17.15 2.85
C GLN A 131 -3.19 -16.57 2.42
N VAL A 132 -3.17 -15.28 2.07
CA VAL A 132 -1.91 -14.61 1.74
C VAL A 132 -1.02 -14.46 2.98
N ASP A 133 0.29 -14.46 2.77
CA ASP A 133 1.28 -14.34 3.86
C ASP A 133 1.60 -12.88 4.21
N VAL A 134 1.31 -11.95 3.30
CA VAL A 134 1.47 -10.51 3.48
C VAL A 134 0.49 -9.74 2.61
N MET A 135 -0.05 -8.64 3.15
CA MET A 135 -0.90 -7.70 2.42
C MET A 135 -0.16 -6.39 2.17
N ILE A 136 -0.15 -5.92 0.93
CA ILE A 136 0.38 -4.62 0.52
C ILE A 136 -0.80 -3.78 0.05
N LEU A 137 -1.10 -2.70 0.79
CA LEU A 137 -2.30 -1.90 0.58
C LEU A 137 -1.92 -0.48 0.18
N GLU A 138 -2.24 -0.10 -1.07
CA GLU A 138 -2.06 1.27 -1.56
C GLU A 138 -3.20 2.18 -1.11
N VAL A 139 -2.85 3.31 -0.52
CA VAL A 139 -3.78 4.39 -0.17
C VAL A 139 -4.32 5.05 -1.45
N GLY A 140 -5.63 5.16 -1.57
CA GLY A 140 -6.26 5.84 -2.70
C GLY A 140 -6.12 7.36 -2.62
N LEU A 141 -6.45 7.97 -1.49
CA LEU A 141 -6.44 9.41 -1.29
C LEU A 141 -6.04 9.81 0.14
N GLY A 142 -5.05 10.68 0.26
CA GLY A 142 -4.60 11.20 1.54
C GLY A 142 -3.90 10.15 2.40
N GLY A 143 -4.62 9.59 3.37
CA GLY A 143 -4.15 8.52 4.24
C GLY A 143 -5.02 8.36 5.49
N ARG A 144 -5.10 9.37 6.34
CA ARG A 144 -5.78 9.31 7.65
C ARG A 144 -7.23 8.82 7.58
N LEU A 145 -7.99 9.25 6.58
CA LEU A 145 -9.41 8.93 6.38
C LEU A 145 -9.66 8.04 5.16
N ASP A 146 -8.61 7.49 4.57
CA ASP A 146 -8.72 6.54 3.47
C ASP A 146 -9.22 5.18 3.96
N ALA A 147 -10.02 4.50 3.16
CA ALA A 147 -10.62 3.21 3.52
C ALA A 147 -9.58 2.14 3.89
N VAL A 148 -8.41 2.16 3.26
CA VAL A 148 -7.28 1.27 3.59
C VAL A 148 -6.85 1.44 5.04
N ASN A 149 -6.96 2.65 5.59
CA ASN A 149 -6.57 2.96 6.97
C ASN A 149 -7.52 2.39 8.05
N ALA A 150 -8.62 1.75 7.65
CA ALA A 150 -9.43 0.92 8.54
C ALA A 150 -8.72 -0.37 8.96
N PHE A 151 -7.63 -0.73 8.29
CA PHE A 151 -6.77 -1.88 8.61
C PHE A 151 -5.42 -1.39 9.14
N ASP A 152 -5.06 -1.82 10.36
CA ASP A 152 -3.84 -1.34 11.00
C ASP A 152 -2.59 -1.87 10.31
N ALA A 153 -1.69 -0.96 9.95
CA ALA A 153 -0.42 -1.30 9.32
C ALA A 153 0.61 -1.82 10.33
N ASP A 154 1.31 -2.91 9.98
CA ASP A 154 2.53 -3.35 10.68
C ASP A 154 3.75 -2.56 10.24
N CYS A 155 3.73 -2.05 9.01
CA CYS A 155 4.69 -1.09 8.47
C CYS A 155 3.96 -0.11 7.55
N ALA A 156 4.19 1.18 7.69
CA ALA A 156 3.61 2.19 6.82
C ALA A 156 4.69 2.96 6.06
N ILE A 157 4.44 3.22 4.78
CA ILE A 157 5.34 3.96 3.90
C ILE A 157 4.62 5.18 3.36
N VAL A 158 5.22 6.36 3.47
CA VAL A 158 4.84 7.56 2.72
C VAL A 158 5.98 7.84 1.75
N THR A 159 5.73 7.62 0.46
CA THR A 159 6.76 7.69 -0.59
C THR A 159 7.25 9.11 -0.83
N SER A 160 6.31 10.05 -0.95
CA SER A 160 6.57 11.49 -1.15
C SER A 160 5.39 12.33 -0.70
N VAL A 161 5.61 13.61 -0.48
CA VAL A 161 4.55 14.59 -0.22
C VAL A 161 4.76 15.79 -1.13
N ASP A 162 3.70 16.15 -1.88
CA ASP A 162 3.64 17.33 -2.72
C ASP A 162 2.20 17.86 -2.76
N LEU A 163 1.99 19.01 -3.36
CA LEU A 163 0.64 19.57 -3.53
C LEU A 163 -0.19 18.71 -4.48
N GLU A 164 -1.25 18.11 -3.94
CA GLU A 164 -2.23 17.32 -4.69
C GLU A 164 -3.59 17.36 -3.99
N HIS A 165 -4.68 17.14 -4.72
CA HIS A 165 -6.03 17.00 -4.16
C HIS A 165 -6.38 18.05 -3.08
N GLN A 166 -6.00 19.31 -3.31
CA GLN A 166 -6.10 20.40 -2.32
C GLN A 166 -7.53 20.57 -1.77
N ALA A 167 -8.55 20.31 -2.59
CA ALA A 167 -9.95 20.36 -2.13
C ALA A 167 -10.28 19.38 -1.00
N TYR A 168 -9.47 18.34 -0.77
CA TYR A 168 -9.67 17.30 0.24
C TYR A 168 -8.59 17.27 1.31
N LEU A 169 -7.35 17.57 0.96
CA LEU A 169 -6.19 17.35 1.81
C LEU A 169 -5.61 18.63 2.41
N GLY A 170 -6.05 19.80 1.89
CA GLY A 170 -5.57 21.13 2.30
C GLY A 170 -4.62 21.77 1.30
N ASP A 171 -4.33 23.05 1.51
CA ASP A 171 -3.67 23.94 0.57
C ASP A 171 -2.14 23.98 0.72
N THR A 172 -1.60 23.29 1.71
CA THR A 172 -0.16 23.30 2.01
C THR A 172 0.42 21.91 2.10
N VAL A 173 1.70 21.78 1.78
CA VAL A 173 2.47 20.53 1.92
C VAL A 173 2.37 19.97 3.35
N GLU A 174 2.37 20.85 4.37
CA GLU A 174 2.26 20.46 5.77
C GLU A 174 0.89 19.85 6.12
N GLN A 175 -0.19 20.37 5.57
CA GLN A 175 -1.54 19.81 5.75
C GLN A 175 -1.63 18.43 5.08
N ILE A 176 -1.17 18.32 3.84
CA ILE A 176 -1.16 17.07 3.07
C ILE A 176 -0.27 16.02 3.76
N ALA A 177 0.90 16.43 4.27
CA ALA A 177 1.80 15.55 5.01
C ALA A 177 1.15 14.98 6.27
N LYS A 178 0.38 15.79 7.00
CA LYS A 178 -0.36 15.36 8.19
C LYS A 178 -1.43 14.31 7.84
N GLU A 179 -2.17 14.51 6.74
CA GLU A 179 -3.15 13.54 6.26
C GLU A 179 -2.48 12.22 5.86
N LYS A 180 -1.35 12.27 5.13
CA LYS A 180 -0.60 11.07 4.74
C LYS A 180 0.02 10.35 5.95
N ALA A 181 0.59 11.08 6.89
CA ALA A 181 1.17 10.52 8.11
C ALA A 181 0.12 9.79 9.00
N GLY A 182 -1.17 10.04 8.79
CA GLY A 182 -2.26 9.37 9.49
C GLY A 182 -2.34 7.85 9.29
N ILE A 183 -1.55 7.27 8.38
CA ILE A 183 -1.40 5.80 8.23
C ILE A 183 -0.39 5.21 9.22
N PHE A 184 0.42 6.03 9.89
CA PHE A 184 1.39 5.56 10.87
C PHE A 184 0.72 5.00 12.12
N ARG A 185 1.39 4.07 12.80
CA ARG A 185 0.90 3.44 14.03
C ARG A 185 1.92 3.54 15.15
N ALA A 186 1.43 3.68 16.38
CA ALA A 186 2.26 3.72 17.59
C ALA A 186 3.15 2.48 17.70
N GLY A 187 4.44 2.68 17.94
CA GLY A 187 5.43 1.60 18.09
C GLY A 187 5.78 0.84 16.81
N LYS A 188 5.09 1.10 15.68
CA LYS A 188 5.34 0.43 14.41
C LYS A 188 6.32 1.24 13.52
N PRO A 189 7.00 0.58 12.57
CA PRO A 189 7.82 1.24 11.56
C PRO A 189 7.00 2.18 10.68
N ALA A 190 7.53 3.38 10.46
CA ALA A 190 7.03 4.39 9.53
C ALA A 190 8.18 4.83 8.62
N ILE A 191 8.03 4.68 7.31
CA ILE A 191 9.09 4.99 6.33
C ILE A 191 8.68 6.23 5.55
N PHE A 192 9.61 7.14 5.35
CA PHE A 192 9.43 8.32 4.51
C PHE A 192 10.52 8.41 3.44
N GLY A 193 10.10 8.49 2.17
CA GLY A 193 10.96 8.36 0.98
C GLY A 193 11.46 9.66 0.38
N GLN A 194 11.34 10.78 1.08
CA GLN A 194 11.76 12.09 0.59
C GLN A 194 12.57 12.84 1.65
N ASP A 195 13.47 13.71 1.18
CA ASP A 195 14.28 14.60 2.02
C ASP A 195 14.30 16.00 1.39
N PRO A 196 14.02 17.09 2.14
CA PRO A 196 13.65 17.08 3.57
C PRO A 196 12.21 16.59 3.84
N ALA A 197 11.97 16.06 5.04
CA ALA A 197 10.62 15.70 5.48
C ALA A 197 9.84 16.96 5.89
N PRO A 198 8.53 17.03 5.56
CA PRO A 198 7.64 18.03 6.14
C PRO A 198 7.62 17.93 7.67
N HIS A 199 7.62 19.08 8.34
CA HIS A 199 7.65 19.13 9.81
C HIS A 199 6.47 18.39 10.46
N SER A 200 5.27 18.56 9.91
CA SER A 200 4.04 17.92 10.41
C SER A 200 4.11 16.38 10.38
N LEU A 201 4.75 15.78 9.37
CA LEU A 201 4.93 14.33 9.28
C LEU A 201 5.85 13.83 10.41
N GLY A 202 7.01 14.43 10.59
CA GLY A 202 7.94 14.09 11.65
C GLY A 202 7.36 14.29 13.05
N GLN A 203 6.63 15.41 13.25
CA GLN A 203 5.97 15.72 14.51
C GLN A 203 4.83 14.71 14.81
N HIS A 204 4.05 14.31 13.80
CA HIS A 204 3.02 13.29 13.97
C HIS A 204 3.62 11.95 14.38
N ALA A 205 4.65 11.48 13.66
CA ALA A 205 5.35 10.24 14.00
C ALA A 205 5.87 10.25 15.44
N LYS A 206 6.49 11.36 15.87
CA LYS A 206 6.96 11.54 17.25
C LYS A 206 5.83 11.51 18.26
N ASN A 207 4.73 12.22 18.01
CA ASN A 207 3.60 12.32 18.94
C ASN A 207 2.93 10.98 19.22
N ILE A 208 2.82 10.11 18.19
CA ILE A 208 2.23 8.78 18.35
C ILE A 208 3.26 7.71 18.74
N GLY A 209 4.55 8.05 18.78
CA GLY A 209 5.62 7.10 19.07
C GLY A 209 5.88 6.08 17.94
N ALA A 210 5.63 6.46 16.68
CA ALA A 210 6.00 5.65 15.53
C ALA A 210 7.53 5.65 15.34
N LYS A 211 8.08 4.55 14.82
CA LYS A 211 9.51 4.42 14.54
C LYS A 211 9.81 4.95 13.13
N LEU A 212 10.04 6.26 13.03
CA LEU A 212 10.28 6.90 11.73
C LEU A 212 11.66 6.56 11.17
N LEU A 213 11.69 6.06 9.94
CA LEU A 213 12.88 5.87 9.10
C LEU A 213 12.75 6.79 7.88
N GLN A 214 13.63 7.75 7.76
CA GLN A 214 13.61 8.73 6.68
C GLN A 214 14.79 8.52 5.75
N LEU A 215 14.56 8.66 4.45
CA LEU A 215 15.59 8.68 3.43
C LEU A 215 16.64 9.74 3.75
N ASN A 216 17.92 9.44 3.52
CA ASN A 216 19.11 10.22 3.85
C ASN A 216 19.40 10.41 5.35
N HIS A 217 18.52 9.93 6.26
CA HIS A 217 18.71 9.99 7.71
C HIS A 217 18.96 8.60 8.32
N GLN A 218 18.01 7.69 8.25
CA GLN A 218 18.15 6.33 8.79
C GLN A 218 18.60 5.33 7.74
N PHE A 219 18.30 5.58 6.49
CA PHE A 219 18.77 4.83 5.33
C PHE A 219 19.08 5.77 4.16
N SER A 220 19.91 5.31 3.24
CA SER A 220 20.24 6.05 2.02
C SER A 220 20.62 5.08 0.91
N TYR A 221 20.87 5.61 -0.28
CA TYR A 221 21.42 4.83 -1.37
C TYR A 221 22.48 5.59 -2.15
N LEU A 222 23.35 4.83 -2.81
CA LEU A 222 24.35 5.33 -3.76
C LEU A 222 24.04 4.77 -5.13
N ALA A 223 23.64 5.62 -6.07
CA ALA A 223 23.46 5.25 -7.47
C ALA A 223 24.83 5.09 -8.18
N ARG A 224 24.94 4.07 -9.04
CA ARG A 224 26.08 3.79 -9.93
C ARG A 224 25.57 3.64 -11.36
N ILE A 225 26.46 3.41 -12.32
CA ILE A 225 26.07 3.31 -13.74
C ILE A 225 25.14 2.10 -13.97
N ASP A 226 25.50 0.92 -13.48
CA ASP A 226 24.80 -0.35 -13.75
C ASP A 226 24.20 -0.99 -12.48
N SER A 227 24.26 -0.30 -11.34
CA SER A 227 23.83 -0.83 -10.05
C SER A 227 23.53 0.30 -9.09
N TRP A 228 23.04 -0.05 -7.92
CA TRP A 228 22.93 0.88 -6.80
C TRP A 228 23.20 0.14 -5.49
N GLN A 229 23.58 0.87 -4.47
CA GLN A 229 23.82 0.31 -3.15
C GLN A 229 22.86 0.95 -2.15
N TRP A 230 22.04 0.15 -1.51
CA TRP A 230 21.25 0.57 -0.35
C TRP A 230 22.09 0.42 0.91
N GLN A 231 21.95 1.34 1.87
CA GLN A 231 22.65 1.25 3.15
C GLN A 231 21.81 1.78 4.32
N ALA A 232 21.95 1.12 5.47
CA ALA A 232 21.54 1.68 6.75
C ALA A 232 22.58 2.70 7.19
N ASN A 233 22.17 3.93 7.55
CA ASN A 233 23.11 5.02 7.84
C ASN A 233 23.88 4.85 9.16
N ASN A 234 23.51 3.88 10.00
CA ASN A 234 24.33 3.46 11.15
C ASN A 234 25.50 2.53 10.75
N GLY A 235 25.67 2.26 9.47
CA GLY A 235 26.74 1.41 8.95
C GLY A 235 26.55 -0.10 9.13
N SER A 236 25.43 -0.54 9.71
CA SER A 236 25.20 -1.95 10.06
C SER A 236 24.95 -2.86 8.85
N LEU A 237 24.48 -2.30 7.74
CA LEU A 237 24.09 -3.07 6.56
C LEU A 237 24.31 -2.26 5.28
N LYS A 238 24.89 -2.93 4.27
CA LYS A 238 24.97 -2.45 2.88
C LYS A 238 24.53 -3.57 1.96
N ILE A 239 23.74 -3.25 0.95
CA ILE A 239 23.19 -4.20 -0.02
C ILE A 239 23.44 -3.64 -1.42
N ASP A 240 24.25 -4.34 -2.22
CA ASP A 240 24.44 -4.01 -3.64
C ASP A 240 23.30 -4.65 -4.45
N LEU A 241 22.71 -3.88 -5.34
CA LEU A 241 21.48 -4.21 -6.06
C LEU A 241 21.63 -3.85 -7.55
N PRO A 242 21.04 -4.62 -8.48
CA PRO A 242 20.87 -4.21 -9.86
C PRO A 242 19.96 -2.99 -9.94
N LEU A 243 20.05 -2.21 -11.01
CA LEU A 243 19.11 -1.10 -11.24
C LEU A 243 17.67 -1.62 -11.32
N PRO A 244 16.71 -0.89 -10.75
CA PRO A 244 15.29 -1.25 -10.88
C PRO A 244 14.85 -1.35 -12.34
N ALA A 245 14.03 -2.34 -12.69
CA ALA A 245 13.45 -2.45 -14.02
C ALA A 245 12.55 -1.26 -14.36
N LEU A 246 11.85 -0.70 -13.36
CA LEU A 246 11.10 0.54 -13.50
C LEU A 246 12.07 1.71 -13.60
N GLN A 247 12.05 2.43 -14.74
CA GLN A 247 12.93 3.56 -14.99
C GLN A 247 12.29 4.88 -14.57
N GLY A 248 13.12 5.86 -14.16
CA GLY A 248 12.70 7.20 -13.80
C GLY A 248 13.44 7.74 -12.57
N ALA A 249 13.53 9.06 -12.47
CA ALA A 249 14.34 9.75 -11.46
C ALA A 249 13.99 9.38 -10.01
N PHE A 250 12.72 9.05 -9.75
CA PHE A 250 12.24 8.74 -8.39
C PHE A 250 12.19 7.25 -8.06
N GLN A 251 12.52 6.36 -9.02
CA GLN A 251 12.37 4.92 -8.81
C GLN A 251 13.37 4.36 -7.79
N LEU A 252 14.58 4.95 -7.68
CA LEU A 252 15.52 4.58 -6.63
C LEU A 252 15.01 4.96 -5.24
N ASN A 253 14.31 6.09 -5.08
CA ASN A 253 13.68 6.43 -3.81
C ASN A 253 12.59 5.40 -3.44
N ASN A 254 11.74 5.04 -4.41
CA ASN A 254 10.67 4.06 -4.22
C ASN A 254 11.23 2.69 -3.86
N ALA A 255 12.26 2.23 -4.60
CA ALA A 255 12.96 0.99 -4.32
C ALA A 255 13.67 1.02 -2.95
N ALA A 256 14.31 2.14 -2.59
CA ALA A 256 14.97 2.28 -1.30
C ALA A 256 13.97 2.20 -0.12
N CYS A 257 12.77 2.76 -0.28
CA CYS A 257 11.68 2.60 0.70
C CYS A 257 11.21 1.15 0.81
N ALA A 258 11.06 0.45 -0.32
CA ALA A 258 10.69 -0.96 -0.32
C ALA A 258 11.74 -1.82 0.38
N VAL A 259 13.04 -1.62 0.08
CA VAL A 259 14.15 -2.32 0.76
C VAL A 259 14.17 -2.00 2.25
N ALA A 260 13.95 -0.74 2.65
CA ALA A 260 13.87 -0.36 4.06
C ALA A 260 12.72 -1.10 4.77
N ALA A 261 11.53 -1.22 4.14
CA ALA A 261 10.41 -1.96 4.68
C ALA A 261 10.72 -3.45 4.83
N VAL A 262 11.32 -4.08 3.82
CA VAL A 262 11.72 -5.49 3.87
C VAL A 262 12.74 -5.72 4.99
N GLN A 263 13.73 -4.82 5.16
CA GLN A 263 14.73 -4.95 6.22
C GLN A 263 14.12 -4.82 7.62
N ILE A 264 13.23 -3.88 7.85
CA ILE A 264 12.62 -3.68 9.16
C ILE A 264 11.60 -4.78 9.51
N MET A 265 10.94 -5.35 8.50
CA MET A 265 9.97 -6.44 8.65
C MET A 265 10.62 -7.84 8.71
N ARG A 266 11.95 -7.95 8.57
CA ARG A 266 12.67 -9.23 8.47
C ARG A 266 12.45 -10.22 9.63
N GLN A 267 12.00 -9.74 10.79
CA GLN A 267 11.69 -10.63 11.91
C GLN A 267 10.32 -11.33 11.72
N GLN A 268 9.38 -10.69 11.05
CA GLN A 268 8.06 -11.24 10.74
C GLN A 268 8.03 -11.90 9.35
N LEU A 269 8.72 -11.30 8.40
CA LEU A 269 8.80 -11.72 7.00
C LEU A 269 10.29 -11.82 6.60
N PRO A 270 11.01 -12.89 6.98
CA PRO A 270 12.41 -13.07 6.63
C PRO A 270 12.63 -13.21 5.12
N VAL A 271 13.50 -12.36 4.56
CA VAL A 271 13.91 -12.39 3.16
C VAL A 271 15.44 -12.58 3.12
N SER A 272 15.91 -13.55 2.32
CA SER A 272 17.33 -13.80 2.11
C SER A 272 17.99 -12.66 1.30
N CYS A 273 19.16 -12.21 1.71
CA CYS A 273 19.89 -11.17 1.00
C CYS A 273 20.25 -11.56 -0.46
N LEU A 274 20.32 -12.85 -0.78
CA LEU A 274 20.56 -13.35 -2.13
C LEU A 274 19.45 -13.03 -3.13
N LEU A 275 18.20 -12.89 -2.65
CA LEU A 275 17.04 -12.60 -3.50
C LEU A 275 16.98 -11.15 -4.01
N TYR A 276 17.72 -10.23 -3.41
CA TYR A 276 17.81 -8.87 -3.92
C TYR A 276 18.69 -8.74 -5.17
N THR A 277 19.49 -9.77 -5.47
CA THR A 277 20.54 -9.72 -6.51
C THR A 277 20.20 -10.52 -7.76
N SER A 278 19.18 -11.41 -7.75
CA SER A 278 19.01 -12.39 -8.83
C SER A 278 17.89 -12.13 -9.82
N ASP A 279 16.74 -11.53 -9.46
CA ASP A 279 15.57 -11.66 -10.34
C ASP A 279 14.75 -10.39 -10.65
N ALA A 280 15.17 -9.21 -10.22
CA ALA A 280 14.54 -7.97 -10.73
C ALA A 280 14.96 -7.65 -12.20
N ALA A 281 15.81 -8.48 -12.80
CA ALA A 281 16.39 -8.28 -14.14
C ALA A 281 15.81 -9.23 -15.23
N ASP A 282 15.07 -10.29 -14.88
CA ASP A 282 14.84 -11.42 -15.81
C ASP A 282 13.39 -11.56 -16.35
N GLU A 283 12.50 -10.62 -16.13
CA GLU A 283 11.23 -10.58 -16.89
C GLU A 283 11.38 -9.74 -18.18
N ARG A 284 12.24 -10.21 -19.09
CA ARG A 284 12.19 -9.92 -20.51
C ARG A 284 11.77 -11.18 -21.25
N SER A 285 10.49 -11.40 -21.38
CA SER A 285 9.93 -12.21 -22.50
C SER A 285 8.43 -11.91 -22.63
#